data_e418091d544b3a07a2b75ee5583718cf
#
_entry.id   e418091d544b3a07a2b75ee5583718cf
#
_cell.length_a   1.000
_cell.length_b   1.000
_cell.length_c   1.000
_cell.angle_alpha   90.00
_cell.angle_beta   90.00
_cell.angle_gamma   90.00
#
_symmetry.space_group_name_H-M   'P 1'
#
loop_
_entity.id
_entity.type
_entity.pdbx_description
1 polymer ?
#
loop_
_entity_poly.entity_id
_entity_poly.type
_entity_poly.pdbx_seq_one_letter_code
_entity_poly.pdbx_strand_id
1 'polypeptide(L)'
;MASYPIVEIFHSVQGEAFHTGVPHVFIRFGNCNLRCEWCDTDFLTYEEMDLNDIVEQVLAYDCKRVIFTGGEPAMQDLQSIGTELKNHGIHLSIETNGTIPIPDIIDWICVSPKDQLYPNVSIKQTTGDELKVVYCGQDLSMYDDLKI
;
A
#
# COMPACT_ATOMS: atom_id res chain seq x y z
N MET A 1 0.06 21.03 -9.03
CA MET A 1 -0.62 19.74 -9.17
C MET A 1 0.25 18.65 -8.60
N ALA A 2 -0.31 17.74 -7.82
CA ALA A 2 0.45 16.66 -7.22
C ALA A 2 0.95 15.69 -8.29
N SER A 3 2.19 15.22 -8.13
CA SER A 3 2.75 14.13 -8.92
C SER A 3 3.20 12.99 -7.99
N TYR A 4 3.25 11.80 -8.54
CA TYR A 4 3.56 10.59 -7.78
C TYR A 4 4.57 9.74 -8.54
N PRO A 5 5.52 9.10 -7.82
CA PRO A 5 6.43 8.14 -8.44
C PRO A 5 5.68 6.83 -8.69
N ILE A 6 5.43 6.50 -9.95
CA ILE A 6 4.65 5.32 -10.34
C ILE A 6 5.54 4.29 -11.01
N VAL A 7 5.58 3.08 -10.45
CA VAL A 7 6.23 1.94 -11.08
C VAL A 7 5.30 1.33 -12.12
N GLU A 8 4.05 1.06 -11.74
CA GLU A 8 3.04 0.48 -12.64
C GLU A 8 1.63 0.69 -12.11
N ILE A 9 0.68 0.70 -13.02
CA ILE A 9 -0.76 0.66 -12.73
C ILE A 9 -1.33 -0.46 -13.58
N PHE A 10 -1.99 -1.44 -12.96
CA PHE A 10 -2.50 -2.60 -13.69
C PHE A 10 -3.75 -3.17 -13.01
N HIS A 11 -4.57 -3.86 -13.79
CA HIS A 11 -5.76 -4.54 -13.32
C HIS A 11 -5.47 -6.03 -13.19
N SER A 12 -5.70 -6.58 -12.01
CA SER A 12 -5.46 -7.99 -11.73
C SER A 12 -6.32 -8.45 -10.55
N VAL A 13 -6.13 -9.69 -10.17
CA VAL A 13 -6.78 -10.29 -8.99
C VAL A 13 -5.82 -10.21 -7.82
N GLN A 14 -6.32 -9.81 -6.63
CA GLN A 14 -5.50 -9.86 -5.42
C GLN A 14 -5.15 -11.32 -5.11
N GLY A 15 -3.85 -11.61 -5.00
CA GLY A 15 -3.33 -12.96 -4.79
C GLY A 15 -3.07 -13.31 -3.34
N GLU A 16 -3.22 -12.37 -2.42
CA GLU A 16 -2.82 -12.51 -1.02
C GLU A 16 -3.88 -12.01 -0.06
N ALA A 17 -3.88 -12.57 1.17
CA ALA A 17 -4.61 -12.10 2.34
C ALA A 17 -6.14 -12.13 2.15
N PHE A 18 -6.85 -11.28 2.87
CA PHE A 18 -8.31 -11.34 2.98
C PHE A 18 -9.04 -11.21 1.64
N HIS A 19 -8.57 -10.32 0.78
CA HIS A 19 -9.21 -10.06 -0.52
C HIS A 19 -8.70 -10.95 -1.66
N THR A 20 -8.09 -12.09 -1.34
CA THR A 20 -7.63 -13.06 -2.35
C THR A 20 -8.77 -13.40 -3.31
N GLY A 21 -8.50 -13.31 -4.61
CA GLY A 21 -9.48 -13.60 -5.67
C GLY A 21 -10.35 -12.42 -6.08
N VAL A 22 -10.25 -11.29 -5.41
CA VAL A 22 -11.05 -10.10 -5.73
C VAL A 22 -10.29 -9.22 -6.72
N PRO A 23 -10.92 -8.80 -7.85
CA PRO A 23 -10.29 -7.90 -8.80
C PRO A 23 -10.02 -6.52 -8.21
N HIS A 24 -8.83 -5.99 -8.50
CA HIS A 24 -8.40 -4.64 -8.09
C HIS A 24 -7.60 -3.99 -9.20
N VAL A 25 -7.59 -2.68 -9.22
CA VAL A 25 -6.56 -1.92 -9.91
C VAL A 25 -5.43 -1.67 -8.91
N PHE A 26 -4.24 -2.11 -9.25
CA PHE A 26 -3.05 -1.97 -8.43
C PHE A 26 -2.30 -0.71 -8.84
N ILE A 27 -2.05 0.17 -7.88
CA ILE A 27 -1.17 1.33 -8.07
C ILE A 27 0.10 1.05 -7.27
N ARG A 28 1.19 0.78 -7.98
CA ARG A 28 2.49 0.52 -7.37
C ARG A 28 3.33 1.78 -7.41
N PHE A 29 3.56 2.35 -6.23
CA PHE A 29 4.43 3.52 -6.09
C PHE A 29 5.90 3.12 -6.07
N GLY A 30 6.74 4.00 -6.59
CA GLY A 30 8.16 3.93 -6.39
C GLY A 30 8.55 4.40 -4.98
N ASN A 31 9.81 4.19 -4.63
CA ASN A 31 10.43 4.54 -3.36
C ASN A 31 9.90 3.73 -2.17
N CYS A 32 10.80 3.39 -1.28
CA CYS A 32 10.50 2.76 -0.01
C CYS A 32 11.51 3.25 1.02
N ASN A 33 11.08 3.44 2.27
CA ASN A 33 11.95 3.81 3.37
C ASN A 33 12.69 2.61 3.99
N LEU A 34 12.42 1.39 3.50
CA LEU A 34 13.10 0.16 3.93
C LEU A 34 13.69 -0.57 2.71
N ARG A 35 14.60 -1.50 2.96
CA ARG A 35 15.26 -2.33 1.94
C ARG A 35 15.25 -3.78 2.42
N CYS A 36 14.16 -4.49 2.17
CA CYS A 36 13.97 -5.87 2.62
C CYS A 36 14.66 -6.85 1.67
N GLU A 37 15.36 -7.85 2.22
CA GLU A 37 16.08 -8.85 1.43
C GLU A 37 15.17 -9.68 0.54
N TRP A 38 13.93 -9.95 1.00
CA TRP A 38 12.95 -10.75 0.23
C TRP A 38 12.07 -9.88 -0.69
N CYS A 39 12.34 -8.59 -0.79
CA CYS A 39 11.54 -7.70 -1.63
C CYS A 39 11.82 -8.01 -3.10
N ASP A 40 10.81 -8.44 -3.82
CA ASP A 40 10.88 -8.77 -5.24
C ASP A 40 10.54 -7.60 -6.17
N THR A 41 10.26 -6.43 -5.58
CA THR A 41 9.80 -5.26 -6.32
C THR A 41 10.95 -4.30 -6.60
N ASP A 42 11.18 -3.95 -7.87
CA ASP A 42 12.03 -2.83 -8.25
C ASP A 42 11.21 -1.53 -8.12
N PHE A 43 11.31 -0.90 -6.95
CA PHE A 43 10.64 0.37 -6.68
C PHE A 43 11.54 1.59 -6.90
N LEU A 44 12.77 1.39 -7.38
CA LEU A 44 13.70 2.48 -7.68
C LEU A 44 13.58 2.95 -9.12
N THR A 45 13.02 2.13 -10.01
CA THR A 45 12.76 2.49 -11.39
C THR A 45 11.28 2.86 -11.54
N TYR A 46 11.01 4.15 -11.70
CA TYR A 46 9.64 4.66 -11.76
C TYR A 46 9.56 5.90 -12.65
N GLU A 47 8.34 6.27 -13.02
CA GLU A 47 8.04 7.53 -13.73
C GLU A 47 7.21 8.45 -12.84
N GLU A 48 7.49 9.76 -12.88
CA GLU A 48 6.61 10.74 -12.26
C GLU A 48 5.36 10.90 -13.10
N MET A 49 4.20 10.74 -12.46
CA MET A 49 2.91 10.83 -13.12
C MET A 49 2.01 11.78 -12.33
N ASP A 50 1.33 12.68 -13.02
CA ASP A 50 0.43 13.59 -12.31
C ASP A 50 -0.88 12.89 -11.91
N LEU A 51 -1.59 13.51 -10.96
CA LEU A 51 -2.79 12.93 -10.39
C LEU A 51 -3.87 12.66 -11.45
N ASN A 52 -4.05 13.58 -12.39
CA ASN A 52 -5.08 13.41 -13.41
C ASN A 52 -4.80 12.22 -14.32
N ASP A 53 -3.55 12.01 -14.68
CA ASP A 53 -3.15 10.87 -15.52
C ASP A 53 -3.34 9.55 -14.79
N ILE A 54 -3.04 9.51 -13.48
CA ILE A 54 -3.26 8.33 -12.66
C ILE A 54 -4.76 7.99 -12.61
N VAL A 55 -5.60 8.97 -12.31
CA VAL A 55 -7.05 8.78 -12.23
C VAL A 55 -7.61 8.32 -13.57
N GLU A 56 -7.16 8.91 -14.68
CA GLU A 56 -7.59 8.51 -16.01
C GLU A 56 -7.24 7.04 -16.30
N GLN A 57 -6.03 6.61 -15.96
CA GLN A 57 -5.64 5.22 -16.15
C GLN A 57 -6.46 4.26 -15.28
N VAL A 58 -6.74 4.64 -14.04
CA VAL A 58 -7.59 3.82 -13.14
C VAL A 58 -9.00 3.68 -13.71
N LEU A 59 -9.59 4.79 -14.16
CA LEU A 59 -10.95 4.80 -14.67
C LEU A 59 -11.10 4.07 -16.02
N ALA A 60 -10.01 3.87 -16.74
CA ALA A 60 -10.02 3.07 -17.97
C ALA A 60 -10.31 1.59 -17.70
N TYR A 61 -10.05 1.11 -16.48
CA TYR A 61 -10.46 -0.22 -16.06
C TYR A 61 -11.87 -0.13 -15.45
N ASP A 62 -12.72 -1.05 -15.77
CA ASP A 62 -14.07 -1.12 -15.20
C ASP A 62 -14.02 -1.84 -13.85
N CYS A 63 -13.38 -1.21 -12.87
CA CYS A 63 -13.14 -1.79 -11.55
C CYS A 63 -13.19 -0.68 -10.49
N LYS A 64 -14.00 -0.88 -9.46
CA LYS A 64 -14.24 0.11 -8.39
C LYS A 64 -13.42 -0.18 -7.13
N ARG A 65 -12.34 -0.92 -7.25
CA ARG A 65 -11.44 -1.24 -6.14
C ARG A 65 -10.00 -0.94 -6.55
N VAL A 66 -9.34 -0.11 -5.75
CA VAL A 66 -7.92 0.23 -5.94
C VAL A 66 -7.16 -0.23 -4.71
N ILE A 67 -5.98 -0.78 -4.93
CA ILE A 67 -5.03 -1.07 -3.86
C ILE A 67 -3.73 -0.31 -4.09
N PHE A 68 -3.32 0.46 -3.09
CA PHE A 68 -2.04 1.14 -3.07
C PHE A 68 -0.97 0.19 -2.53
N THR A 69 0.07 -0.01 -3.31
CA THR A 69 1.18 -0.88 -2.95
C THR A 69 2.49 -0.26 -3.46
N GLY A 70 3.55 -1.00 -3.47
CA GLY A 70 4.75 -0.48 -4.04
C GLY A 70 6.00 -0.98 -3.35
N GLY A 71 6.94 -0.14 -3.27
CA GLY A 71 7.60 0.64 -2.28
C GLY A 71 6.82 0.79 -0.98
N GLU A 72 6.85 1.98 -0.43
CA GLU A 72 5.98 2.27 0.74
C GLU A 72 4.98 3.36 0.34
N PRO A 73 3.70 2.99 0.13
CA PRO A 73 2.69 3.95 -0.33
C PRO A 73 2.47 5.12 0.63
N ALA A 74 2.65 4.90 1.94
CA ALA A 74 2.42 5.94 2.95
C ALA A 74 3.43 7.10 2.87
N MET A 75 4.51 6.96 2.10
CA MET A 75 5.42 8.06 1.81
C MET A 75 4.80 9.10 0.86
N GLN A 76 3.68 8.77 0.24
CA GLN A 76 3.02 9.62 -0.75
C GLN A 76 1.87 10.41 -0.12
N ASP A 77 1.41 11.45 -0.81
CA ASP A 77 0.21 12.20 -0.42
C ASP A 77 -1.04 11.40 -0.76
N LEU A 78 -1.37 10.44 0.10
CA LEU A 78 -2.54 9.56 -0.08
C LEU A 78 -3.85 10.30 0.10
N GLN A 79 -3.87 11.43 0.82
CA GLN A 79 -5.08 12.21 1.01
C GLN A 79 -5.57 12.79 -0.31
N SER A 80 -4.67 13.35 -1.11
CA SER A 80 -5.04 13.96 -2.39
C SER A 80 -5.52 12.93 -3.41
N ILE A 81 -4.75 11.87 -3.62
CA ILE A 81 -5.13 10.82 -4.59
C ILE A 81 -6.35 10.05 -4.09
N GLY A 82 -6.42 9.78 -2.81
CA GLY A 82 -7.56 9.08 -2.21
C GLY A 82 -8.87 9.85 -2.36
N THR A 83 -8.84 11.15 -2.11
CA THR A 83 -10.02 12.02 -2.27
C THR A 83 -10.52 11.97 -3.71
N GLU A 84 -9.63 12.10 -4.67
CA GLU A 84 -10.02 12.09 -6.08
C GLU A 84 -10.63 10.74 -6.50
N LEU A 85 -10.01 9.64 -6.10
CA LEU A 85 -10.53 8.29 -6.41
C LEU A 85 -11.88 8.03 -5.71
N LYS A 86 -12.03 8.46 -4.47
CA LYS A 86 -13.28 8.35 -3.73
C LYS A 86 -14.43 9.12 -4.39
N ASN A 87 -14.14 10.25 -5.03
CA ASN A 87 -15.13 11.01 -5.79
C ASN A 87 -15.71 10.20 -6.96
N HIS A 88 -15.01 9.17 -7.39
CA HIS A 88 -15.46 8.24 -8.42
C HIS A 88 -16.07 6.94 -7.86
N GLY A 89 -16.33 6.87 -6.56
CA GLY A 89 -16.96 5.72 -5.91
C GLY A 89 -16.03 4.51 -5.75
N ILE A 90 -14.72 4.73 -5.68
CA ILE A 90 -13.72 3.67 -5.60
C ILE A 90 -13.42 3.32 -4.15
N HIS A 91 -13.41 2.01 -3.85
CA HIS A 91 -12.95 1.46 -2.56
C HIS A 91 -11.41 1.44 -2.54
N LEU A 92 -10.82 1.97 -1.49
CA LEU A 92 -9.37 2.12 -1.36
C LEU A 92 -8.81 1.17 -0.30
N SER A 93 -7.86 0.34 -0.73
CA SER A 93 -7.05 -0.51 0.15
C SER A 93 -5.59 -0.09 0.08
N ILE A 94 -4.82 -0.44 1.11
CA ILE A 94 -3.38 -0.18 1.16
C ILE A 94 -2.64 -1.37 1.75
N GLU A 95 -1.45 -1.63 1.22
CA GLU A 95 -0.45 -2.49 1.83
C GLU A 95 0.71 -1.61 2.26
N THR A 96 0.96 -1.57 3.58
CA THR A 96 1.97 -0.67 4.17
C THR A 96 2.86 -1.42 5.14
N ASN A 97 4.11 -0.97 5.28
CA ASN A 97 5.01 -1.49 6.30
C ASN A 97 4.71 -0.93 7.71
N GLY A 98 3.77 -0.01 7.83
CA GLY A 98 3.30 0.51 9.11
C GLY A 98 4.19 1.57 9.76
N THR A 99 5.23 2.02 9.08
CA THR A 99 6.17 3.01 9.66
C THR A 99 5.63 4.44 9.64
N ILE A 100 4.60 4.69 8.86
CA ILE A 100 3.97 6.01 8.70
C ILE A 100 2.47 5.85 8.91
N PRO A 101 1.82 6.74 9.68
CA PRO A 101 0.37 6.68 9.86
C PRO A 101 -0.39 6.81 8.54
N ILE A 102 -1.49 6.06 8.42
CA ILE A 102 -2.33 6.03 7.22
C ILE A 102 -3.52 6.97 7.42
N PRO A 103 -3.87 7.81 6.44
CA PRO A 103 -5.02 8.70 6.57
C PRO A 103 -6.35 7.94 6.56
N ASP A 104 -7.35 8.50 7.23
CA ASP A 104 -8.66 7.88 7.42
C ASP A 104 -9.44 7.64 6.12
N ILE A 105 -9.01 8.25 5.03
CA ILE A 105 -9.65 8.09 3.72
C ILE A 105 -9.49 6.66 3.16
N ILE A 106 -8.55 5.90 3.67
CA ILE A 106 -8.31 4.52 3.23
C ILE A 106 -9.34 3.59 3.91
N ASP A 107 -10.02 2.77 3.12
CA ASP A 107 -11.10 1.89 3.58
C ASP A 107 -10.60 0.59 4.20
N TRP A 108 -9.47 0.05 3.73
CA TRP A 108 -8.92 -1.22 4.19
C TRP A 108 -7.41 -1.12 4.33
N ILE A 109 -6.91 -1.36 5.53
CA ILE A 109 -5.49 -1.24 5.84
C ILE A 109 -4.90 -2.61 6.15
N CYS A 110 -3.96 -3.06 5.32
CA CYS A 110 -3.12 -4.22 5.56
C CYS A 110 -1.76 -3.73 6.07
N VAL A 111 -1.44 -4.03 7.32
CA VAL A 111 -0.13 -3.69 7.91
C VAL A 111 0.78 -4.90 7.77
N SER A 112 1.94 -4.70 7.17
CA SER A 112 2.96 -5.74 7.00
C SER A 112 4.28 -5.28 7.61
N PRO A 113 4.45 -5.40 8.94
CA PRO A 113 5.60 -4.86 9.65
C PRO A 113 6.90 -5.56 9.27
N LYS A 114 8.00 -4.81 9.31
CA LYS A 114 9.36 -5.29 8.98
C LYS A 114 10.33 -5.06 10.15
N ASP A 115 9.81 -4.80 11.34
CA ASP A 115 10.59 -4.44 12.51
C ASP A 115 11.53 -5.55 13.00
N GLN A 116 11.24 -6.82 12.68
CA GLN A 116 12.13 -7.93 12.97
C GLN A 116 13.48 -7.84 12.24
N LEU A 117 13.52 -7.14 11.11
CA LEU A 117 14.76 -6.91 10.33
C LEU A 117 15.38 -5.54 10.59
N TYR A 118 14.58 -4.61 11.08
CA TYR A 118 14.98 -3.23 11.31
C TYR A 118 14.62 -2.84 12.73
N PRO A 119 15.44 -3.26 13.73
CA PRO A 119 15.08 -3.09 15.15
C PRO A 119 14.94 -1.63 15.58
N ASN A 120 15.49 -0.68 14.81
CA ASN A 120 15.36 0.75 15.09
C ASN A 120 14.12 1.37 14.43
N VAL A 121 13.35 0.58 13.69
CA VAL A 121 12.12 1.03 13.03
C VAL A 121 10.93 0.67 13.92
N SER A 122 10.14 1.67 14.27
CA SER A 122 8.92 1.46 15.06
C SER A 122 7.69 1.44 14.16
N ILE A 123 6.72 0.59 14.53
CA ILE A 123 5.41 0.57 13.90
C ILE A 123 4.59 1.74 14.45
N LYS A 124 4.19 2.65 13.59
CA LYS A 124 3.35 3.81 13.95
C LYS A 124 1.89 3.61 13.58
N GLN A 125 1.61 2.80 12.57
CA GLN A 125 0.25 2.39 12.22
C GLN A 125 -0.08 1.13 13.01
N THR A 126 -0.60 1.30 14.22
CA THR A 126 -0.86 0.20 15.17
C THR A 126 -2.25 -0.40 15.04
N THR A 127 -3.09 0.16 14.18
CA THR A 127 -4.44 -0.33 13.87
C THR A 127 -4.55 -0.66 12.39
N GLY A 128 -5.53 -1.48 12.05
CA GLY A 128 -5.77 -1.87 10.67
C GLY A 128 -6.79 -2.98 10.58
N ASP A 129 -6.98 -3.49 9.38
CA ASP A 129 -7.97 -4.52 9.10
C ASP A 129 -7.35 -5.90 8.96
N GLU A 130 -6.07 -5.97 8.57
CA GLU A 130 -5.32 -7.22 8.51
C GLU A 130 -3.84 -6.99 8.79
N LEU A 131 -3.22 -8.02 9.34
CA LEU A 131 -1.80 -8.09 9.63
C LEU A 131 -1.18 -9.17 8.76
N LYS A 132 -0.19 -8.79 7.95
CA LYS A 132 0.52 -9.71 7.09
C LYS A 132 2.01 -9.72 7.47
N VAL A 133 2.50 -10.85 7.97
CA VAL A 133 3.86 -10.98 8.49
C VAL A 133 4.64 -11.99 7.67
N VAL A 134 5.83 -11.59 7.21
CA VAL A 134 6.79 -12.53 6.65
C VAL A 134 7.46 -13.24 7.81
N TYR A 135 7.21 -14.54 7.95
CA TYR A 135 7.76 -15.32 9.06
C TYR A 135 9.20 -15.70 8.76
N CYS A 136 10.11 -15.26 9.63
CA CYS A 136 11.55 -15.52 9.53
C CYS A 136 12.08 -16.27 10.78
N GLY A 137 11.19 -16.93 11.54
CA GLY A 137 11.57 -17.58 12.80
C GLY A 137 11.46 -16.68 14.01
N GLN A 138 10.97 -15.45 13.88
CA GLN A 138 10.80 -14.51 14.97
C GLN A 138 9.63 -14.92 15.90
N ASP A 139 9.65 -14.39 17.12
CA ASP A 139 8.53 -14.54 18.05
C ASP A 139 7.35 -13.67 17.59
N LEU A 140 6.24 -14.30 17.19
CA LEU A 140 5.07 -13.59 16.69
C LEU A 140 4.33 -12.81 17.78
N SER A 141 4.59 -13.09 19.08
CA SER A 141 3.97 -12.33 20.17
C SER A 141 4.36 -10.85 20.17
N MET A 142 5.43 -10.49 19.47
CA MET A 142 5.84 -9.08 19.30
C MET A 142 4.77 -8.22 18.61
N TYR A 143 3.78 -8.83 17.95
CA TYR A 143 2.69 -8.14 17.28
C TYR A 143 1.39 -8.12 18.09
N ASP A 144 1.38 -8.68 19.29
CA ASP A 144 0.16 -8.80 20.11
C ASP A 144 -0.44 -7.44 20.53
N ASP A 145 0.39 -6.39 20.58
CA ASP A 145 -0.06 -5.04 20.93
C ASP A 145 -0.73 -4.29 19.78
N LEU A 146 -0.67 -4.82 18.57
CA LEU A 146 -1.33 -4.22 17.43
C LEU A 146 -2.83 -4.54 17.46
N LYS A 147 -3.66 -3.56 17.10
CA LYS A 147 -5.13 -3.70 17.07
C LYS A 147 -5.60 -3.90 15.63
N ILE A 148 -5.35 -5.09 15.13
CA ILE A 148 -5.60 -5.46 13.75
C ILE A 148 -6.42 -6.74 13.70
#